data_ca41d8eadaaf01866f97a874763045a2
#
_entry.id   ca41d8eadaaf01866f97a874763045a2
#
_cell.length_a   1.000
_cell.length_b   1.000
_cell.length_c   1.000
_cell.angle_alpha   90.00
_cell.angle_beta   90.00
_cell.angle_gamma   90.00
#
_symmetry.space_group_name_H-M   'P 1'
#
loop_
_entity.id
_entity.type
_entity.pdbx_description
1 polymer ?
#
loop_
_entity_poly.entity_id
_entity_poly.type
_entity_poly.pdbx_seq_one_letter_code
_entity_poly.pdbx_strand_id
1 'polypeptide(L)'
;MTKEQWMHMYQIVGAAQEVYNVLGRGMEEPIYQEAMEKELDIRGLKYQREVVLHTWYKGIQLNKVYQADFVCEDVVVEFKSVNKITPDHRAQLFSYLRITKQDRGILVNYGESNFHSERYAYDEQTDRYELITKDNLHKYVK
;
A
#
# COMPACT_ATOMS: atom_id res chain seq x y z
N MET A 1 -3.60 11.25 11.20
CA MET A 1 -4.83 10.61 10.68
C MET A 1 -5.83 10.41 11.79
N THR A 2 -7.08 10.25 11.44
CA THR A 2 -8.15 9.93 12.38
C THR A 2 -8.12 8.45 12.79
N LYS A 3 -8.85 8.10 13.84
CA LYS A 3 -9.04 6.70 14.22
C LYS A 3 -9.74 5.89 13.13
N GLU A 4 -10.67 6.53 12.42
CA GLU A 4 -11.39 5.90 11.30
C GLU A 4 -10.44 5.57 10.14
N GLN A 5 -9.55 6.50 9.81
CA GLN A 5 -8.53 6.28 8.78
C GLN A 5 -7.56 5.17 9.15
N TRP A 6 -7.16 5.10 10.42
CA TRP A 6 -6.34 4.00 10.91
C TRP A 6 -7.07 2.66 10.82
N MET A 7 -8.34 2.64 11.22
CA MET A 7 -9.16 1.43 11.13
C MET A 7 -9.33 0.98 9.68
N HIS A 8 -9.46 1.93 8.75
CA HIS A 8 -9.54 1.63 7.32
C HIS A 8 -8.25 0.94 6.84
N MET A 9 -7.08 1.43 7.23
CA MET A 9 -5.81 0.76 6.93
C MET A 9 -5.75 -0.64 7.53
N TYR A 10 -6.24 -0.80 8.75
CA TYR A 10 -6.31 -2.09 9.42
C TYR A 10 -7.17 -3.09 8.64
N GLN A 11 -8.30 -2.64 8.13
CA GLN A 11 -9.21 -3.47 7.32
C GLN A 11 -8.56 -3.89 6.00
N ILE A 12 -7.83 -3.00 5.35
CA ILE A 12 -7.10 -3.31 4.11
C ILE A 12 -6.03 -4.38 4.37
N VAL A 13 -5.25 -4.21 5.42
CA VAL A 13 -4.22 -5.19 5.81
C VAL A 13 -4.87 -6.53 6.16
N GLY A 14 -6.00 -6.52 6.85
CA GLY A 14 -6.77 -7.72 7.17
C GLY A 14 -7.20 -8.49 5.92
N ALA A 15 -7.66 -7.76 4.89
CA ALA A 15 -8.00 -8.37 3.61
C ALA A 15 -6.77 -9.02 2.94
N ALA A 16 -5.66 -8.32 2.93
CA ALA A 16 -4.40 -8.84 2.37
C ALA A 16 -3.92 -10.08 3.12
N GLN A 17 -4.05 -10.08 4.45
CA GLN A 17 -3.67 -11.23 5.26
C GLN A 17 -4.57 -12.45 5.00
N GLU A 18 -5.86 -12.24 4.80
CA GLU A 18 -6.77 -13.33 4.44
C GLU A 18 -6.35 -13.98 3.12
N VAL A 19 -5.98 -13.18 2.14
CA VAL A 19 -5.44 -13.68 0.86
C VAL A 19 -4.21 -14.57 1.10
N TYR A 20 -3.28 -14.12 1.94
CA TYR A 20 -2.10 -14.90 2.32
C TYR A 20 -2.49 -16.21 3.02
N ASN A 21 -3.43 -16.15 3.95
CA ASN A 21 -3.86 -17.33 4.72
C ASN A 21 -4.48 -18.39 3.83
N VAL A 22 -5.19 -17.99 2.79
CA VAL A 22 -5.85 -18.92 1.86
C VAL A 22 -4.88 -19.47 0.83
N LEU A 23 -4.07 -18.61 0.21
CA LEU A 23 -3.22 -18.99 -0.92
C LEU A 23 -1.82 -19.45 -0.53
N GLY A 24 -1.33 -19.01 0.62
CA GLY A 24 0.06 -19.25 1.01
C GLY A 24 1.03 -18.33 0.28
N ARG A 25 2.32 -18.60 0.45
CA ARG A 25 3.38 -17.74 -0.07
C ARG A 25 3.89 -18.21 -1.43
N GLY A 26 4.57 -17.29 -2.14
CA GLY A 26 5.46 -17.64 -3.24
C GLY A 26 4.82 -17.77 -4.60
N MET A 27 3.53 -17.43 -4.73
CA MET A 27 2.90 -17.32 -6.04
C MET A 27 3.30 -16.00 -6.71
N GLU A 28 2.96 -15.87 -7.99
CA GLU A 28 3.18 -14.64 -8.74
C GLU A 28 2.27 -13.51 -8.25
N GLU A 29 2.73 -12.28 -8.32
CA GLU A 29 1.99 -11.10 -7.85
C GLU A 29 0.57 -11.01 -8.42
N PRO A 30 0.33 -11.25 -9.73
CA PRO A 30 -1.02 -11.13 -10.28
C PRO A 30 -2.07 -12.04 -9.61
N ILE A 31 -1.65 -13.20 -9.10
CA ILE A 31 -2.54 -14.11 -8.37
C ILE A 31 -3.05 -13.44 -7.10
N TYR A 32 -2.13 -12.83 -6.34
CA TYR A 32 -2.49 -12.14 -5.10
C TYR A 32 -3.33 -10.90 -5.37
N GLN A 33 -3.04 -10.18 -6.45
CA GLN A 33 -3.80 -9.00 -6.84
C GLN A 33 -5.25 -9.37 -7.18
N GLU A 34 -5.45 -10.41 -7.95
CA GLU A 34 -6.80 -10.87 -8.30
C GLU A 34 -7.57 -11.36 -7.07
N ALA A 35 -6.91 -12.14 -6.20
CA ALA A 35 -7.52 -12.60 -4.95
C ALA A 35 -7.88 -11.42 -4.03
N MET A 36 -7.00 -10.43 -3.95
CA MET A 36 -7.26 -9.22 -3.14
C MET A 36 -8.49 -8.46 -3.66
N GLU A 37 -8.64 -8.36 -4.95
CA GLU A 37 -9.83 -7.74 -5.55
C GLU A 37 -11.10 -8.43 -5.07
N LYS A 38 -11.10 -9.77 -5.10
CA LYS A 38 -12.24 -10.56 -4.62
C LYS A 38 -12.49 -10.35 -3.13
N GLU A 39 -11.42 -10.33 -2.34
CA GLU A 39 -11.55 -10.15 -0.89
C GLU A 39 -12.06 -8.74 -0.52
N LEU A 40 -11.59 -7.72 -1.23
CA LEU A 40 -12.08 -6.35 -1.02
C LEU A 40 -13.56 -6.25 -1.38
N ASP A 41 -13.99 -6.91 -2.47
CA ASP A 41 -15.39 -6.98 -2.86
C ASP A 41 -16.24 -7.65 -1.78
N ILE A 42 -15.77 -8.80 -1.26
CA ILE A 42 -16.47 -9.53 -0.19
C ILE A 42 -16.66 -8.64 1.05
N ARG A 43 -15.64 -7.85 1.39
CA ARG A 43 -15.66 -6.99 2.57
C ARG A 43 -16.36 -5.66 2.35
N GLY A 44 -16.74 -5.35 1.11
CA GLY A 44 -17.37 -4.08 0.78
C GLY A 44 -16.43 -2.89 0.86
N LEU A 45 -15.12 -3.12 0.73
CA LEU A 45 -14.12 -2.05 0.75
C LEU A 45 -13.92 -1.51 -0.67
N LYS A 46 -13.98 -0.20 -0.80
CA LYS A 46 -13.83 0.47 -2.10
C LYS A 46 -12.36 0.49 -2.53
N TYR A 47 -12.13 0.29 -3.81
CA TYR A 47 -10.78 0.30 -4.38
C TYR A 47 -10.81 0.60 -5.86
N GLN A 48 -9.65 1.00 -6.38
CA GLN A 48 -9.32 0.98 -7.79
C GLN A 48 -8.07 0.11 -7.96
N ARG A 49 -8.07 -0.73 -8.99
CA ARG A 49 -6.96 -1.64 -9.27
C ARG A 49 -6.21 -1.19 -10.52
N GLU A 50 -4.86 -1.39 -10.51
CA GLU A 50 -4.01 -1.06 -11.66
C GLU A 50 -4.17 0.39 -12.08
N VAL A 51 -4.01 1.29 -11.11
CA VAL A 51 -4.23 2.73 -11.31
C VAL A 51 -3.03 3.34 -12.00
N VAL A 52 -3.24 3.90 -13.19
CA VAL A 52 -2.18 4.59 -13.95
C VAL A 52 -1.90 5.93 -13.29
N LEU A 53 -0.63 6.19 -12.96
CA LEU A 53 -0.17 7.42 -12.33
C LEU A 53 0.64 8.23 -13.34
N HIS A 54 0.13 9.40 -13.68
CA HIS A 54 0.83 10.34 -14.57
C HIS A 54 1.73 11.26 -13.76
N THR A 55 2.85 11.66 -14.36
CA THR A 55 3.78 12.60 -13.76
C THR A 55 3.80 13.90 -14.55
N TRP A 56 4.10 15.02 -13.87
CA TRP A 56 4.00 16.36 -14.42
C TRP A 56 5.25 17.17 -14.07
N TYR A 57 5.69 18.00 -15.01
CA TYR A 57 6.77 18.95 -14.80
C TYR A 57 6.33 20.32 -15.29
N LYS A 58 6.21 21.28 -14.38
CA LYS A 58 5.77 22.66 -14.67
C LYS A 58 4.51 22.69 -15.55
N GLY A 59 3.52 21.88 -15.18
CA GLY A 59 2.25 21.78 -15.89
C GLY A 59 2.27 20.98 -17.19
N ILE A 60 3.42 20.35 -17.52
CA ILE A 60 3.59 19.54 -18.73
C ILE A 60 3.57 18.07 -18.30
N GLN A 61 2.70 17.27 -18.93
CA GLN A 61 2.65 15.83 -18.67
C GLN A 61 3.89 15.16 -19.26
N LEU A 62 4.58 14.38 -18.42
CA LEU A 62 5.74 13.59 -18.86
C LEU A 62 5.26 12.27 -19.46
N ASN A 63 6.14 11.65 -20.28
CA ASN A 63 5.81 10.39 -20.94
C ASN A 63 5.83 9.20 -19.97
N LYS A 64 6.67 9.25 -18.93
CA LYS A 64 6.77 8.15 -17.96
C LYS A 64 5.49 8.07 -17.12
N VAL A 65 4.89 6.90 -17.12
CA VAL A 65 3.76 6.58 -16.23
C VAL A 65 4.13 5.45 -15.29
N TYR A 66 3.47 5.41 -14.15
CA TYR A 66 3.56 4.33 -13.19
C TYR A 66 2.20 3.69 -13.02
N GLN A 67 2.16 2.53 -12.39
CA GLN A 67 0.91 1.84 -12.12
C GLN A 67 0.92 1.35 -10.69
N ALA A 68 0.00 1.88 -9.88
CA ALA A 68 -0.19 1.39 -8.50
C ALA A 68 -1.07 0.15 -8.53
N ASP A 69 -0.74 -0.85 -7.71
CA ASP A 69 -1.52 -2.09 -7.67
C ASP A 69 -2.96 -1.82 -7.22
N PHE A 70 -3.12 -1.08 -6.12
CA PHE A 70 -4.42 -0.64 -5.63
C PHE A 70 -4.36 0.77 -5.08
N VAL A 71 -5.46 1.48 -5.22
CA VAL A 71 -5.75 2.69 -4.45
C VAL A 71 -7.09 2.46 -3.76
N CYS A 72 -7.06 2.29 -2.45
CA CYS A 72 -8.24 2.08 -1.62
C CYS A 72 -8.65 3.41 -1.01
N GLU A 73 -9.50 4.14 -1.71
CA GLU A 73 -9.89 5.52 -1.39
C GLU A 73 -8.64 6.42 -1.34
N ASP A 74 -8.10 6.67 -0.16
CA ASP A 74 -6.95 7.55 0.04
C ASP A 74 -5.68 6.80 0.50
N VAL A 75 -5.65 5.49 0.30
CA VAL A 75 -4.50 4.65 0.68
C VAL A 75 -3.95 3.94 -0.55
N VAL A 76 -2.67 4.14 -0.83
CA VAL A 76 -1.97 3.43 -1.91
C VAL A 76 -1.45 2.09 -1.36
N VAL A 77 -1.72 1.01 -2.08
CA VAL A 77 -1.33 -0.34 -1.66
C VAL A 77 -0.49 -0.98 -2.76
N GLU A 78 0.69 -1.47 -2.40
CA GLU A 78 1.61 -2.17 -3.29
C GLU A 78 1.87 -3.59 -2.82
N PHE A 79 1.85 -4.53 -3.75
CA PHE A 79 2.11 -5.95 -3.50
C PHE A 79 3.47 -6.35 -4.06
N LYS A 80 4.16 -7.20 -3.32
CA LYS A 80 5.39 -7.88 -3.75
C LYS A 80 5.28 -9.36 -3.43
N SER A 81 6.00 -10.17 -4.20
CA SER A 81 6.16 -11.60 -3.92
C SER A 81 7.64 -11.92 -4.05
N VAL A 82 8.41 -11.49 -3.06
CA VAL A 82 9.87 -11.58 -3.03
C VAL A 82 10.32 -12.17 -1.69
N ASN A 83 11.55 -12.68 -1.63
CA ASN A 83 12.08 -13.25 -0.40
C ASN A 83 12.20 -12.22 0.72
N LYS A 84 12.48 -10.97 0.38
CA LYS A 84 12.67 -9.89 1.34
C LYS A 84 12.37 -8.54 0.69
N ILE A 85 11.65 -7.67 1.39
CA ILE A 85 11.45 -6.29 0.98
C ILE A 85 12.78 -5.52 1.07
N THR A 86 13.05 -4.72 0.05
CA THR A 86 14.26 -3.91 -0.06
C THR A 86 13.93 -2.42 0.03
N PRO A 87 14.94 -1.56 0.27
CA PRO A 87 14.73 -0.10 0.21
C PRO A 87 14.16 0.38 -1.13
N ASP A 88 14.49 -0.28 -2.24
CA ASP A 88 13.96 0.07 -3.57
C ASP A 88 12.45 -0.18 -3.65
N HIS A 89 11.97 -1.26 -3.05
CA HIS A 89 10.53 -1.54 -2.98
C HIS A 89 9.79 -0.45 -2.20
N ARG A 90 10.37 0.00 -1.10
CA ARG A 90 9.79 1.08 -0.28
C ARG A 90 9.82 2.42 -1.02
N ALA A 91 10.93 2.71 -1.71
CA ALA A 91 11.05 3.93 -2.50
C ALA A 91 9.99 4.00 -3.60
N GLN A 92 9.65 2.87 -4.21
CA GLN A 92 8.58 2.81 -5.21
C GLN A 92 7.23 3.22 -4.61
N LEU A 93 6.87 2.67 -3.45
CA LEU A 93 5.65 3.08 -2.76
C LEU A 93 5.66 4.57 -2.44
N PHE A 94 6.77 5.09 -1.92
CA PHE A 94 6.88 6.51 -1.57
C PHE A 94 6.73 7.41 -2.79
N SER A 95 7.28 7.00 -3.94
CA SER A 95 7.09 7.74 -5.19
C SER A 95 5.62 7.80 -5.58
N TYR A 96 4.88 6.70 -5.44
CA TYR A 96 3.46 6.66 -5.74
C TYR A 96 2.66 7.55 -4.80
N LEU A 97 3.03 7.59 -3.52
CA LEU A 97 2.39 8.48 -2.55
C LEU A 97 2.61 9.95 -2.90
N ARG A 98 3.83 10.32 -3.34
CA ARG A 98 4.12 11.69 -3.77
C ARG A 98 3.34 12.07 -5.02
N ILE A 99 3.26 11.19 -6.00
CA ILE A 99 2.55 11.44 -7.26
C ILE A 99 1.06 11.61 -7.00
N THR A 100 0.46 10.76 -6.17
CA THR A 100 -0.98 10.80 -5.86
C THR A 100 -1.33 11.84 -4.81
N LYS A 101 -0.34 12.45 -4.17
CA LYS A 101 -0.49 13.37 -3.03
C LYS A 101 -1.23 12.71 -1.87
N GLN A 102 -1.06 11.41 -1.72
CA GLN A 102 -1.60 10.67 -0.59
C GLN A 102 -0.55 10.60 0.52
N ASP A 103 -1.02 10.57 1.76
CA ASP A 103 -0.15 10.58 2.93
C ASP A 103 -0.06 9.23 3.64
N ARG A 104 -0.71 8.19 3.09
CA ARG A 104 -0.74 6.86 3.71
C ARG A 104 -0.57 5.78 2.65
N GLY A 105 0.26 4.79 2.97
CA GLY A 105 0.50 3.67 2.08
C GLY A 105 0.71 2.37 2.82
N ILE A 106 0.50 1.27 2.11
CA ILE A 106 0.67 -0.08 2.62
C ILE A 106 1.51 -0.87 1.61
N LEU A 107 2.51 -1.57 2.11
CA LEU A 107 3.34 -2.49 1.34
C LEU A 107 3.12 -3.89 1.89
N VAL A 108 2.77 -4.83 1.02
CA VAL A 108 2.51 -6.22 1.40
C VAL A 108 3.45 -7.13 0.63
N ASN A 109 4.09 -8.07 1.33
CA ASN A 109 4.94 -9.06 0.69
C ASN A 109 4.39 -10.47 0.92
N TYR A 110 4.13 -11.16 -0.17
CA TYR A 110 3.62 -12.53 -0.18
C TYR A 110 4.72 -13.59 -0.37
N GLY A 111 5.98 -13.17 -0.42
CA GLY A 111 7.10 -14.08 -0.67
C GLY A 111 7.80 -14.59 0.57
N GLU A 112 7.38 -14.16 1.76
CA GLU A 112 8.01 -14.55 3.02
C GLU A 112 7.24 -15.68 3.71
N SER A 113 7.93 -16.39 4.63
CA SER A 113 7.33 -17.51 5.35
C SER A 113 6.22 -17.11 6.31
N ASN A 114 6.22 -15.85 6.75
CA ASN A 114 5.15 -15.25 7.53
C ASN A 114 4.58 -14.06 6.76
N PHE A 115 3.31 -13.77 6.98
CA PHE A 115 2.70 -12.59 6.37
C PHE A 115 3.46 -11.33 6.78
N HIS A 116 3.87 -10.53 5.80
CA HIS A 116 4.61 -9.29 6.03
C HIS A 116 3.85 -8.11 5.42
N SER A 117 3.56 -7.12 6.24
CA SER A 117 3.00 -5.86 5.79
C SER A 117 3.67 -4.70 6.50
N GLU A 118 3.76 -3.58 5.79
CA GLU A 118 4.30 -2.33 6.32
C GLU A 118 3.29 -1.23 6.05
N ARG A 119 3.01 -0.43 7.05
CA ARG A 119 2.11 0.72 6.95
C ARG A 119 2.91 1.99 7.14
N TYR A 120 2.70 2.96 6.25
CA TYR A 120 3.45 4.20 6.23
C TYR A 120 2.52 5.40 6.31
N ALA A 121 2.96 6.42 7.02
CA ALA A 121 2.31 7.71 7.08
C ALA A 121 3.34 8.82 6.82
N TYR A 122 2.88 9.91 6.21
CA TYR A 122 3.70 11.09 6.01
C TYR A 122 3.89 11.83 7.34
N ASP A 123 5.12 12.20 7.62
CA ASP A 123 5.49 13.00 8.78
C ASP A 123 5.90 14.40 8.29
N GLU A 124 5.10 15.40 8.63
CA GLU A 124 5.33 16.79 8.21
C GLU A 124 6.63 17.36 8.79
N GLN A 125 7.02 16.93 9.99
CA GLN A 125 8.22 17.44 10.66
C GLN A 125 9.50 17.00 9.98
N THR A 126 9.53 15.75 9.47
CA THR A 126 10.71 15.18 8.82
C THR A 126 10.63 15.22 7.29
N ASP A 127 9.47 15.54 6.73
CA ASP A 127 9.16 15.47 5.30
C ASP A 127 9.47 14.07 4.72
N ARG A 128 9.12 13.04 5.47
CA ARG A 128 9.35 11.64 5.11
C ARG A 128 8.14 10.78 5.39
N TYR A 129 8.09 9.63 4.71
CA TYR A 129 7.12 8.59 5.03
C TYR A 129 7.75 7.68 6.07
N GLU A 130 7.08 7.57 7.21
CA GLU A 130 7.58 6.81 8.36
C GLU A 130 6.78 5.54 8.54
N LEU A 131 7.47 4.44 8.86
CA LEU A 131 6.85 3.17 9.19
C LEU A 131 6.05 3.33 10.50
N ILE A 132 4.77 2.99 10.45
CA ILE A 132 3.92 3.04 11.64
C ILE A 132 4.13 1.76 12.44
N THR A 133 4.50 1.91 13.69
CA THR A 133 4.72 0.82 14.65
C THR A 133 3.88 1.08 15.89
N LYS A 134 3.85 0.11 16.80
CA LYS A 134 3.19 0.29 18.10
C LYS A 134 3.79 1.46 18.89
N ASP A 135 5.09 1.69 18.71
CA ASP A 135 5.82 2.70 19.49
C ASP A 135 5.53 4.13 19.02
N ASN A 136 5.23 4.34 17.75
CA ASN A 136 5.00 5.67 17.20
C ASN A 136 3.55 5.93 16.76
N LEU A 137 2.68 4.95 16.93
CA LEU A 137 1.28 5.04 16.49
C LEU A 137 0.58 6.29 17.04
N HIS A 138 0.86 6.64 18.29
CA HIS A 138 0.27 7.82 18.94
C HIS A 138 0.63 9.15 18.25
N LYS A 139 1.71 9.20 17.47
CA LYS A 139 2.08 10.38 16.70
C LYS A 139 1.17 10.60 15.50
N TYR A 140 0.64 9.54 14.93
CA TYR A 140 -0.07 9.57 13.64
C TYR A 140 -1.57 9.42 13.78
N VAL A 141 -2.05 8.77 14.82
CA VAL A 141 -3.48 8.54 15.05
C VAL A 141 -3.95 9.42 16.21
N LYS A 142 -4.90 10.28 15.93
CA LYS A 142 -5.40 11.23 16.92
C LYS A 142 -6.91 11.17 17.09
#